data_3bdff5951215dcf6f8effc57dd6e7840
#
_entry.id   3bdff5951215dcf6f8effc57dd6e7840
#
_cell.length_a   1.000
_cell.length_b   1.000
_cell.length_c   1.000
_cell.angle_alpha   90.00
_cell.angle_beta   90.00
_cell.angle_gamma   90.00
#
_symmetry.space_group_name_H-M   'P 1'
#
loop_
_entity.id
_entity.type
_entity.pdbx_description
1 polymer ?
#
loop_
_entity_poly.entity_id
_entity_poly.type
_entity_poly.pdbx_seq_one_letter_code
_entity_poly.pdbx_strand_id
1 'polypeptide(L)'
;MTMLVSQSEPLVGLAGCTGSMWLEQPEIIVARWTDTRLEDRREVVVALDGQFVLGVALTSTRVRLLSGRKMIFDGVMTSGTTYVCRPSQTLHAEFAGPMDFLHLYVADGSIRRQQAAEMTSGLYGEASPATVLSRDILIEHLARAVQTVEDGVDEGYIETLAWAIVARAAQIRQRSARVSPLPKWRLRRVADYIDAHISEAIPLADLAAAAGLSRTHFTAQFRLATGCRPHDYILLQRIDAAKRLLIDTPLELVDVALAVGFQAQAHFSTVFKRLVGETPGRWRREQLAERPQREGEARLRRYG
;
A
#
# COMPACT_ATOMS: atom_id res chain seq x y z
N MET A 1 22.57 12.92 11.02
CA MET A 1 23.11 12.50 9.71
C MET A 1 22.09 11.61 9.06
N THR A 2 21.45 12.07 8.01
CA THR A 2 20.39 11.35 7.28
C THR A 2 21.02 10.77 6.04
N MET A 3 20.88 9.47 5.81
CA MET A 3 21.45 8.80 4.66
C MET A 3 20.31 8.42 3.68
N LEU A 4 20.33 8.95 2.46
CA LEU A 4 19.46 8.50 1.38
C LEU A 4 20.14 7.31 0.69
N VAL A 5 19.55 6.14 0.78
CA VAL A 5 20.05 4.92 0.13
C VAL A 5 19.07 4.50 -0.95
N SER A 6 19.51 4.53 -2.21
CA SER A 6 18.76 3.93 -3.32
C SER A 6 19.21 2.49 -3.50
N GLN A 7 18.31 1.53 -3.42
CA GLN A 7 18.63 0.12 -3.61
C GLN A 7 17.67 -0.55 -4.57
N SER A 8 18.23 -1.31 -5.50
CA SER A 8 17.54 -2.26 -6.38
C SER A 8 17.53 -3.69 -5.82
N GLU A 9 18.17 -3.93 -4.67
CA GLU A 9 18.23 -5.23 -4.00
C GLU A 9 17.78 -5.12 -2.54
N PRO A 10 17.12 -6.15 -1.98
CA PRO A 10 16.69 -6.13 -0.60
C PRO A 10 17.88 -6.00 0.35
N LEU A 11 17.78 -5.11 1.31
CA LEU A 11 18.69 -5.06 2.47
C LEU A 11 18.53 -6.35 3.29
N VAL A 12 19.13 -7.43 2.83
CA VAL A 12 19.41 -8.59 3.65
C VAL A 12 20.56 -8.21 4.56
N GLY A 13 20.20 -7.74 5.75
CA GLY A 13 21.10 -7.61 6.87
C GLY A 13 21.97 -6.35 6.89
N LEU A 14 21.49 -5.29 7.55
CA LEU A 14 22.36 -4.36 8.27
C LEU A 14 23.16 -5.07 9.40
N ALA A 15 23.08 -6.39 9.50
CA ALA A 15 23.85 -7.23 10.45
C ALA A 15 25.33 -7.39 10.11
N GLY A 16 25.80 -6.84 8.98
CA GLY A 16 27.21 -6.98 8.52
C GLY A 16 28.14 -5.81 8.83
N CYS A 17 27.65 -4.69 9.40
CA CYS A 17 28.49 -3.56 9.78
C CYS A 17 28.90 -3.62 11.27
N THR A 18 29.64 -4.66 11.66
CA THR A 18 30.36 -4.71 12.94
C THR A 18 31.71 -4.00 12.81
N GLY A 19 31.67 -2.68 12.76
CA GLY A 19 32.87 -1.85 12.83
C GLY A 19 32.59 -0.65 13.72
N SER A 20 33.45 -0.40 14.69
CA SER A 20 33.37 0.53 15.85
C SER A 20 33.32 2.02 15.50
N MET A 21 32.48 2.45 14.53
CA MET A 21 32.35 3.84 14.10
C MET A 21 30.94 4.43 14.32
N TRP A 22 30.14 3.84 15.23
CA TRP A 22 28.76 4.24 15.51
C TRP A 22 28.65 5.07 16.79
N LEU A 23 29.32 6.20 16.85
CA LEU A 23 29.20 7.12 18.02
C LEU A 23 27.90 7.97 17.93
N GLU A 24 27.26 8.11 16.75
CA GLU A 24 25.92 8.72 16.60
C GLU A 24 25.16 7.99 15.53
N GLN A 25 24.23 7.11 15.89
CA GLN A 25 23.29 6.54 14.92
C GLN A 25 22.40 7.67 14.41
N PRO A 26 22.15 7.75 13.07
CA PRO A 26 21.23 8.73 12.51
C PRO A 26 19.83 8.53 13.13
N GLU A 27 19.18 9.63 13.52
CA GLU A 27 17.84 9.58 14.12
C GLU A 27 16.80 8.99 13.19
N ILE A 28 16.99 9.21 11.88
CA ILE A 28 16.12 8.71 10.83
C ILE A 28 16.96 8.35 9.58
N ILE A 29 16.69 7.19 9.01
CA ILE A 29 17.27 6.75 7.73
C ILE A 29 16.16 6.71 6.71
N VAL A 30 16.42 7.27 5.54
CA VAL A 30 15.49 7.28 4.41
C VAL A 30 16.04 6.38 3.30
N ALA A 31 15.26 5.39 2.88
CA ALA A 31 15.64 4.46 1.82
C ALA A 31 14.52 4.32 0.79
N ARG A 32 14.86 4.30 -0.49
CA ARG A 32 13.93 3.99 -1.57
C ARG A 32 14.14 2.56 -2.04
N TRP A 33 13.06 1.82 -2.13
CA TRP A 33 13.01 0.46 -2.64
C TRP A 33 12.22 0.44 -3.94
N THR A 34 12.90 0.13 -5.03
CA THR A 34 12.27 0.07 -6.34
C THR A 34 12.59 -1.27 -7.01
N ASP A 35 11.60 -1.87 -7.63
CA ASP A 35 11.73 -3.08 -8.42
C ASP A 35 10.74 -3.03 -9.58
N THR A 36 11.24 -3.23 -10.78
CA THR A 36 10.46 -3.17 -12.04
C THR A 36 10.05 -4.54 -12.57
N ARG A 37 10.46 -5.63 -11.91
CA ARG A 37 10.11 -6.99 -12.33
C ARG A 37 8.61 -7.23 -12.28
N LEU A 38 8.11 -7.97 -13.26
CA LEU A 38 6.68 -8.33 -13.36
C LEU A 38 6.34 -9.65 -12.65
N GLU A 39 7.36 -10.41 -12.26
CA GLU A 39 7.21 -11.72 -11.61
C GLU A 39 6.74 -11.58 -10.16
N ASP A 40 5.99 -12.57 -9.70
CA ASP A 40 5.59 -12.69 -8.30
C ASP A 40 6.82 -12.89 -7.41
N ARG A 41 6.93 -12.14 -6.34
CA ARG A 41 8.05 -12.25 -5.40
C ARG A 41 7.63 -12.00 -3.97
N ARG A 42 8.47 -12.50 -3.08
CA ARG A 42 8.31 -12.32 -1.63
C ARG A 42 9.43 -11.44 -1.11
N GLU A 43 9.03 -10.45 -0.35
CA GLU A 43 9.94 -9.55 0.35
C GLU A 43 9.62 -9.56 1.84
N VAL A 44 10.62 -9.25 2.65
CA VAL A 44 10.47 -9.23 4.09
C VAL A 44 10.92 -7.88 4.62
N VAL A 45 10.01 -7.17 5.29
CA VAL A 45 10.33 -5.95 6.02
C VAL A 45 10.52 -6.33 7.48
N VAL A 46 11.73 -6.14 7.97
CA VAL A 46 12.09 -6.40 9.38
C VAL A 46 12.33 -5.07 10.07
N ALA A 47 11.54 -4.77 11.08
CA ALA A 47 11.85 -3.69 12.00
C ALA A 47 12.72 -4.28 13.12
N LEU A 48 13.96 -3.78 13.22
CA LEU A 48 14.89 -4.21 14.24
C LEU A 48 14.42 -3.77 15.65
N ASP A 49 15.02 -4.33 16.69
CA ASP A 49 14.75 -3.92 18.06
C ASP A 49 15.08 -2.43 18.21
N GLY A 50 14.17 -1.69 18.84
CA GLY A 50 14.31 -0.24 19.02
C GLY A 50 14.15 0.60 17.75
N GLN A 51 13.61 0.04 16.64
CA GLN A 51 13.41 0.77 15.39
C GLN A 51 11.99 0.60 14.84
N PHE A 52 11.38 1.70 14.42
CA PHE A 52 10.15 1.70 13.60
C PHE A 52 10.50 1.75 12.12
N VAL A 53 9.71 1.08 11.30
CA VAL A 53 9.76 1.22 9.84
C VAL A 53 8.44 1.78 9.35
N LEU A 54 8.51 2.93 8.69
CA LEU A 54 7.38 3.56 8.02
C LEU A 54 7.56 3.38 6.51
N GLY A 55 6.68 2.62 5.86
CA GLY A 55 6.71 2.45 4.42
C GLY A 55 5.63 3.27 3.73
N VAL A 56 5.97 3.97 2.66
CA VAL A 56 5.05 4.75 1.81
C VAL A 56 5.11 4.22 0.40
N ALA A 57 3.99 3.74 -0.14
CA ALA A 57 3.90 3.35 -1.54
C ALA A 57 3.97 4.60 -2.44
N LEU A 58 4.91 4.63 -3.38
CA LEU A 58 5.12 5.73 -4.31
C LEU A 58 4.37 5.49 -5.63
N THR A 59 4.18 4.23 -5.98
CA THR A 59 3.35 3.77 -7.10
C THR A 59 2.28 2.81 -6.60
N SER A 60 1.28 2.56 -7.45
CA SER A 60 0.27 1.54 -7.15
C SER A 60 0.83 0.16 -7.46
N THR A 61 0.74 -0.77 -6.51
CA THR A 61 1.22 -2.13 -6.68
C THR A 61 0.25 -3.14 -6.09
N ARG A 62 0.13 -4.33 -6.70
CA ARG A 62 -0.60 -5.44 -6.10
C ARG A 62 0.28 -6.13 -5.08
N VAL A 63 -0.21 -6.21 -3.85
CA VAL A 63 0.55 -6.77 -2.75
C VAL A 63 -0.36 -7.49 -1.76
N ARG A 64 0.14 -8.60 -1.23
CA ARG A 64 -0.41 -9.26 -0.04
C ARG A 64 0.56 -9.07 1.11
N LEU A 65 0.08 -8.47 2.21
CA LEU A 65 0.87 -8.24 3.41
C LEU A 65 0.42 -9.16 4.53
N LEU A 66 1.40 -9.81 5.17
CA LEU A 66 1.18 -10.68 6.31
C LEU A 66 2.09 -10.27 7.49
N SER A 67 1.58 -10.40 8.72
CA SER A 67 2.36 -10.34 9.95
C SER A 67 2.26 -11.70 10.63
N GLY A 68 3.33 -12.48 10.59
CA GLY A 68 3.29 -13.90 10.91
C GLY A 68 2.27 -14.64 10.03
N ARG A 69 1.30 -15.30 10.65
CA ARG A 69 0.20 -15.99 9.93
C ARG A 69 -1.03 -15.12 9.65
N LYS A 70 -1.04 -13.89 10.14
CA LYS A 70 -2.20 -12.99 9.99
C LYS A 70 -2.06 -12.17 8.71
N MET A 71 -3.03 -12.31 7.81
CA MET A 71 -3.17 -11.42 6.66
C MET A 71 -3.62 -10.04 7.14
N ILE A 72 -2.85 -9.00 6.74
CA ILE A 72 -3.12 -7.59 7.03
C ILE A 72 -3.82 -6.94 5.84
N PHE A 73 -3.36 -7.26 4.64
CA PHE A 73 -3.87 -6.67 3.40
C PHE A 73 -3.69 -7.65 2.24
N ASP A 74 -4.66 -7.67 1.31
CA ASP A 74 -4.57 -8.36 0.02
C ASP A 74 -5.31 -7.52 -1.02
N GLY A 75 -4.57 -6.97 -1.98
CA GLY A 75 -5.15 -6.11 -3.01
C GLY A 75 -4.15 -5.16 -3.65
N VAL A 76 -4.66 -4.13 -4.34
CA VAL A 76 -3.84 -3.06 -4.90
C VAL A 76 -3.60 -1.98 -3.85
N MET A 77 -2.35 -1.86 -3.42
CA MET A 77 -1.89 -0.75 -2.58
C MET A 77 -1.63 0.46 -3.48
N THR A 78 -2.44 1.50 -3.31
CA THR A 78 -2.32 2.72 -4.13
C THR A 78 -1.22 3.64 -3.63
N SER A 79 -0.67 4.48 -4.53
CA SER A 79 0.27 5.54 -4.16
C SER A 79 -0.23 6.37 -2.98
N GLY A 80 0.68 6.75 -2.07
CA GLY A 80 0.36 7.45 -0.82
C GLY A 80 -0.16 6.54 0.30
N THR A 81 -0.31 5.23 0.06
CA THR A 81 -0.62 4.29 1.13
C THR A 81 0.59 4.08 2.01
N THR A 82 0.38 4.21 3.31
CA THR A 82 1.44 4.13 4.33
C THR A 82 1.16 2.97 5.27
N TYR A 83 2.19 2.25 5.66
CA TYR A 83 2.16 1.29 6.77
C TYR A 83 3.23 1.61 7.80
N VAL A 84 3.02 1.16 9.03
CA VAL A 84 3.99 1.28 10.12
C VAL A 84 4.27 -0.10 10.69
N CYS A 85 5.53 -0.49 10.67
CA CYS A 85 6.05 -1.68 11.31
C CYS A 85 6.70 -1.26 12.64
N ARG A 86 6.28 -1.88 13.74
CA ARG A 86 6.81 -1.58 15.09
C ARG A 86 8.12 -2.29 15.32
N PRO A 87 8.91 -1.87 16.33
CA PRO A 87 10.10 -2.60 16.76
C PRO A 87 9.82 -4.09 16.93
N SER A 88 10.76 -4.92 16.52
CA SER A 88 10.70 -6.40 16.57
C SER A 88 9.57 -7.03 15.74
N GLN A 89 8.92 -6.25 14.87
CA GLN A 89 7.87 -6.74 13.99
C GLN A 89 8.42 -7.10 12.61
N THR A 90 7.97 -8.24 12.08
CA THR A 90 8.26 -8.67 10.71
C THR A 90 6.99 -8.65 9.88
N LEU A 91 7.07 -8.05 8.70
CA LEU A 91 6.04 -8.09 7.67
C LEU A 91 6.56 -8.87 6.46
N HIS A 92 5.75 -9.79 5.98
CA HIS A 92 5.99 -10.49 4.71
C HIS A 92 5.10 -9.86 3.65
N ALA A 93 5.71 -9.45 2.54
CA ALA A 93 5.04 -8.86 1.39
C ALA A 93 5.18 -9.78 0.18
N GLU A 94 4.06 -10.17 -0.42
CA GLU A 94 4.03 -10.90 -1.68
C GLU A 94 3.55 -9.92 -2.76
N PHE A 95 4.45 -9.55 -3.67
CA PHE A 95 4.16 -8.61 -4.75
C PHE A 95 3.85 -9.36 -6.04
N ALA A 96 2.83 -8.89 -6.75
CA ALA A 96 2.49 -9.32 -8.10
C ALA A 96 2.69 -8.13 -9.06
N GLY A 97 3.95 -7.89 -9.44
CA GLY A 97 4.35 -6.83 -10.35
C GLY A 97 5.26 -5.75 -9.74
N PRO A 98 5.52 -4.65 -10.46
CA PRO A 98 6.45 -3.62 -10.05
C PRO A 98 6.10 -2.99 -8.71
N MET A 99 7.12 -2.56 -7.98
CA MET A 99 6.93 -1.83 -6.73
C MET A 99 7.89 -0.64 -6.64
N ASP A 100 7.46 0.37 -5.89
CA ASP A 100 8.28 1.53 -5.54
C ASP A 100 7.81 2.07 -4.20
N PHE A 101 8.69 2.02 -3.20
CA PHE A 101 8.41 2.41 -1.82
C PHE A 101 9.49 3.32 -1.26
N LEU A 102 9.07 4.29 -0.46
CA LEU A 102 9.94 5.02 0.44
C LEU A 102 9.82 4.39 1.83
N HIS A 103 10.96 3.98 2.42
CA HIS A 103 11.05 3.50 3.78
C HIS A 103 11.78 4.50 4.68
N LEU A 104 11.18 4.79 5.81
CA LEU A 104 11.76 5.61 6.87
C LEU A 104 12.03 4.69 8.07
N TYR A 105 13.31 4.53 8.41
CA TYR A 105 13.75 3.79 9.58
C TYR A 105 14.02 4.78 10.70
N VAL A 106 13.25 4.71 11.76
CA VAL A 106 13.25 5.71 12.84
C VAL A 106 13.58 5.05 14.16
N ALA A 107 14.63 5.51 14.82
CA ALA A 107 15.01 4.99 16.13
C ALA A 107 13.94 5.30 17.18
N ASP A 108 13.59 4.31 18.01
CA ASP A 108 12.58 4.44 19.08
C ASP A 108 12.93 5.59 20.04
N GLY A 109 14.20 5.73 20.41
CA GLY A 109 14.67 6.83 21.24
C GLY A 109 14.43 8.21 20.63
N SER A 110 14.55 8.35 19.31
CA SER A 110 14.29 9.61 18.61
C SER A 110 12.80 9.94 18.59
N ILE A 111 11.94 8.93 18.37
CA ILE A 111 10.50 9.11 18.48
C ILE A 111 10.09 9.53 19.88
N ARG A 112 10.70 8.94 20.92
CA ARG A 112 10.42 9.32 22.33
C ARG A 112 10.87 10.73 22.65
N ARG A 113 11.98 11.19 22.11
CA ARG A 113 12.41 12.61 22.24
C ARG A 113 11.42 13.55 21.57
N GLN A 114 10.93 13.20 20.38
CA GLN A 114 9.89 13.95 19.66
C GLN A 114 8.52 13.88 20.35
N GLN A 115 8.22 12.81 21.11
CA GLN A 115 6.97 12.70 21.90
C GLN A 115 6.89 13.74 23.02
N ALA A 116 8.02 14.17 23.59
CA ALA A 116 8.03 15.29 24.52
C ALA A 116 7.44 16.56 23.87
N ALA A 117 7.38 16.63 22.53
CA ALA A 117 6.73 17.65 21.74
C ALA A 117 5.31 17.27 21.26
N GLU A 118 4.66 16.23 21.83
CA GLU A 118 3.31 15.72 21.46
C GLU A 118 3.12 15.24 20.00
N MET A 119 4.15 15.29 19.16
CA MET A 119 4.02 15.08 17.72
C MET A 119 3.89 13.61 17.30
N THR A 120 4.38 12.66 18.07
CA THR A 120 4.53 11.24 17.66
C THR A 120 3.82 10.22 18.55
N SER A 121 3.04 10.66 19.53
CA SER A 121 2.34 9.80 20.51
C SER A 121 1.47 8.70 19.88
N GLY A 122 0.95 8.94 18.67
CA GLY A 122 0.12 7.96 17.93
C GLY A 122 0.86 6.69 17.48
N LEU A 123 2.20 6.66 17.46
CA LEU A 123 2.96 5.49 17.04
C LEU A 123 2.98 4.39 18.11
N TYR A 124 2.84 4.74 19.39
CA TYR A 124 2.93 3.82 20.53
C TYR A 124 1.59 3.27 21.04
N GLY A 125 0.44 3.73 20.53
CA GLY A 125 -0.87 3.34 21.05
C GLY A 125 -1.04 1.81 21.11
N GLU A 126 -1.18 1.25 22.32
CA GLU A 126 -1.36 -0.19 22.57
C GLU A 126 -2.64 -0.74 21.95
N ALA A 127 -3.68 0.07 21.83
CA ALA A 127 -5.00 -0.31 21.31
C ALA A 127 -5.07 -0.41 19.78
N SER A 128 -4.04 0.01 19.04
CA SER A 128 -4.05 -0.05 17.58
C SER A 128 -3.49 -1.39 17.08
N PRO A 129 -4.11 -2.05 16.09
CA PRO A 129 -3.55 -3.25 15.47
C PRO A 129 -2.10 -2.98 15.03
N ALA A 130 -1.26 -3.99 15.13
CA ALA A 130 0.19 -3.90 14.98
C ALA A 130 0.63 -3.16 13.69
N THR A 131 -0.13 -3.32 12.61
CA THR A 131 0.09 -2.62 11.34
C THR A 131 -1.23 -2.05 10.87
N VAL A 132 -1.28 -0.74 10.67
CA VAL A 132 -2.44 -0.02 10.11
C VAL A 132 -2.03 0.58 8.79
N LEU A 133 -2.77 0.24 7.76
CA LEU A 133 -2.64 0.86 6.45
C LEU A 133 -3.48 2.15 6.43
N SER A 134 -2.88 3.22 5.95
CA SER A 134 -3.58 4.49 5.76
C SER A 134 -3.10 5.15 4.47
N ARG A 135 -4.00 5.85 3.78
CA ARG A 135 -3.64 6.68 2.63
C ARG A 135 -3.84 8.15 3.00
N ASP A 136 -2.82 8.94 2.75
CA ASP A 136 -2.87 10.38 3.00
C ASP A 136 -2.15 11.14 1.88
N ILE A 137 -2.82 12.12 1.31
CA ILE A 137 -2.31 12.89 0.16
C ILE A 137 -1.11 13.75 0.54
N LEU A 138 -1.05 14.26 1.78
CA LEU A 138 0.08 15.05 2.24
C LEU A 138 1.33 14.17 2.37
N ILE A 139 1.20 12.96 2.93
CA ILE A 139 2.31 11.99 2.99
C ILE A 139 2.78 11.65 1.57
N GLU A 140 1.85 11.45 0.62
CA GLU A 140 2.21 11.19 -0.78
C GLU A 140 3.05 12.32 -1.38
N HIS A 141 2.66 13.58 -1.18
CA HIS A 141 3.41 14.73 -1.69
C HIS A 141 4.78 14.90 -1.02
N LEU A 142 4.83 14.74 0.31
CA LEU A 142 6.10 14.80 1.05
C LEU A 142 7.08 13.69 0.60
N ALA A 143 6.58 12.47 0.43
CA ALA A 143 7.38 11.34 -0.04
C ALA A 143 7.89 11.55 -1.49
N ARG A 144 7.08 12.17 -2.36
CA ARG A 144 7.52 12.56 -3.70
C ARG A 144 8.57 13.69 -3.65
N ALA A 145 8.41 14.67 -2.74
CA ALA A 145 9.39 15.73 -2.56
C ALA A 145 10.75 15.15 -2.12
N VAL A 146 10.77 14.15 -1.26
CA VAL A 146 12.02 13.45 -0.90
C VAL A 146 12.71 12.81 -2.11
N GLN A 147 11.93 12.34 -3.11
CA GLN A 147 12.48 11.72 -4.32
C GLN A 147 13.06 12.70 -5.33
N THR A 148 12.53 13.94 -5.35
CA THR A 148 12.95 14.98 -6.32
C THR A 148 14.18 15.75 -5.86
N VAL A 149 14.72 15.40 -4.71
CA VAL A 149 15.96 16.01 -4.19
C VAL A 149 17.12 15.49 -5.03
N GLU A 150 17.78 16.39 -5.76
CA GLU A 150 18.98 16.08 -6.53
C GLU A 150 20.19 15.83 -5.60
N ASP A 151 21.17 15.08 -6.08
CA ASP A 151 22.42 14.83 -5.34
C ASP A 151 23.09 16.17 -4.99
N GLY A 152 23.32 16.39 -3.68
CA GLY A 152 23.95 17.61 -3.17
C GLY A 152 23.03 18.62 -2.47
N VAL A 153 21.74 18.31 -2.33
CA VAL A 153 20.83 19.10 -1.48
C VAL A 153 21.06 18.75 0.00
N ASP A 154 20.91 19.76 0.85
CA ASP A 154 21.09 19.73 2.29
C ASP A 154 20.38 18.51 2.93
N GLU A 155 21.17 17.61 3.54
CA GLU A 155 20.67 16.46 4.30
C GLU A 155 19.59 16.87 5.31
N GLY A 156 19.68 18.07 5.89
CA GLY A 156 18.70 18.65 6.81
C GLY A 156 17.31 18.84 6.19
N TYR A 157 17.25 19.11 4.87
CA TYR A 157 15.96 19.21 4.18
C TYR A 157 15.26 17.85 4.08
N ILE A 158 15.99 16.81 3.67
CA ILE A 158 15.45 15.44 3.59
C ILE A 158 14.99 14.98 4.98
N GLU A 159 15.78 15.23 6.01
CA GLU A 159 15.43 14.91 7.37
C GLU A 159 14.15 15.62 7.84
N THR A 160 14.03 16.89 7.54
CA THR A 160 12.81 17.68 7.85
C THR A 160 11.57 17.09 7.19
N LEU A 161 11.64 16.74 5.90
CA LEU A 161 10.54 16.09 5.18
C LEU A 161 10.20 14.71 5.78
N ALA A 162 11.21 13.93 6.11
CA ALA A 162 11.04 12.61 6.73
C ALA A 162 10.33 12.72 8.09
N TRP A 163 10.73 13.66 8.96
CA TRP A 163 10.06 13.92 10.22
C TRP A 163 8.63 14.42 10.04
N ALA A 164 8.36 15.24 9.01
CA ALA A 164 7.00 15.66 8.67
C ALA A 164 6.10 14.47 8.28
N ILE A 165 6.64 13.50 7.53
CA ILE A 165 5.94 12.24 7.19
C ILE A 165 5.65 11.44 8.46
N VAL A 166 6.64 11.26 9.35
CA VAL A 166 6.50 10.52 10.61
C VAL A 166 5.43 11.16 11.51
N ALA A 167 5.50 12.48 11.71
CA ALA A 167 4.53 13.23 12.50
C ALA A 167 3.11 13.11 11.94
N ARG A 168 2.96 13.22 10.62
CA ARG A 168 1.65 13.07 9.96
C ARG A 168 1.09 11.65 10.11
N ALA A 169 1.91 10.63 9.94
CA ALA A 169 1.51 9.24 10.15
C ALA A 169 1.08 8.98 11.60
N ALA A 170 1.80 9.54 12.57
CA ALA A 170 1.45 9.46 13.99
C ALA A 170 0.08 10.09 14.28
N GLN A 171 -0.20 11.29 13.74
CA GLN A 171 -1.51 11.94 13.88
C GLN A 171 -2.65 11.10 13.30
N ILE A 172 -2.44 10.49 12.13
CA ILE A 172 -3.43 9.62 11.49
C ILE A 172 -3.70 8.42 12.38
N ARG A 173 -2.67 7.77 12.91
CA ARG A 173 -2.79 6.62 13.83
C ARG A 173 -3.52 7.00 15.12
N GLN A 174 -3.19 8.12 15.73
CA GLN A 174 -3.84 8.60 16.96
C GLN A 174 -5.33 8.85 16.73
N ARG A 175 -5.71 9.47 15.60
CA ARG A 175 -7.13 9.62 15.21
C ARG A 175 -7.82 8.29 14.97
N SER A 176 -7.10 7.35 14.35
CA SER A 176 -7.59 6.00 14.04
C SER A 176 -7.77 5.14 15.28
N ALA A 177 -6.93 5.31 16.31
CA ALA A 177 -7.05 4.56 17.57
C ALA A 177 -8.37 4.87 18.33
N ARG A 178 -9.01 6.01 18.04
CA ARG A 178 -10.33 6.38 18.60
C ARG A 178 -11.51 5.74 17.86
N VAL A 179 -11.26 5.08 16.73
CA VAL A 179 -12.28 4.47 15.87
C VAL A 179 -11.92 3.00 15.66
N SER A 180 -12.82 2.09 16.02
CA SER A 180 -12.64 0.67 15.74
C SER A 180 -12.76 0.38 14.24
N PRO A 181 -11.92 -0.51 13.66
CA PRO A 181 -12.10 -0.91 12.27
C PRO A 181 -13.44 -1.62 12.06
N LEU A 182 -13.93 -1.59 10.83
CA LEU A 182 -15.17 -2.27 10.47
C LEU A 182 -15.03 -3.78 10.73
N PRO A 183 -15.91 -4.42 11.51
CA PRO A 183 -15.87 -5.86 11.77
C PRO A 183 -15.89 -6.65 10.45
N LYS A 184 -15.21 -7.80 10.41
CA LYS A 184 -15.09 -8.63 9.20
C LYS A 184 -16.42 -8.99 8.55
N TRP A 185 -17.45 -9.30 9.35
CA TRP A 185 -18.77 -9.64 8.84
C TRP A 185 -19.48 -8.44 8.17
N ARG A 186 -19.30 -7.22 8.70
CA ARG A 186 -19.81 -6.00 8.06
C ARG A 186 -19.04 -5.69 6.79
N LEU A 187 -17.73 -5.84 6.81
CA LEU A 187 -16.89 -5.65 5.62
C LEU A 187 -17.30 -6.62 4.52
N ARG A 188 -17.57 -7.90 4.86
CA ARG A 188 -18.06 -8.89 3.91
C ARG A 188 -19.40 -8.48 3.29
N ARG A 189 -20.37 -8.05 4.10
CA ARG A 189 -21.66 -7.54 3.59
C ARG A 189 -21.49 -6.38 2.61
N VAL A 190 -20.55 -5.46 2.90
CA VAL A 190 -20.23 -4.34 2.00
C VAL A 190 -19.59 -4.83 0.72
N ALA A 191 -18.67 -5.78 0.80
CA ALA A 191 -18.04 -6.39 -0.39
C ALA A 191 -19.08 -7.11 -1.25
N ASP A 192 -19.93 -7.95 -0.65
CA ASP A 192 -21.01 -8.67 -1.35
C ASP A 192 -21.98 -7.67 -2.03
N TYR A 193 -22.30 -6.54 -1.36
CA TYR A 193 -23.10 -5.49 -1.96
C TYR A 193 -22.42 -4.83 -3.18
N ILE A 194 -21.12 -4.51 -3.07
CA ILE A 194 -20.34 -3.94 -4.18
C ILE A 194 -20.33 -4.91 -5.36
N ASP A 195 -20.06 -6.19 -5.11
CA ASP A 195 -19.98 -7.22 -6.16
C ASP A 195 -21.32 -7.39 -6.88
N ALA A 196 -22.43 -7.34 -6.13
CA ALA A 196 -23.78 -7.45 -6.70
C ALA A 196 -24.18 -6.23 -7.58
N HIS A 197 -23.61 -5.03 -7.30
CA HIS A 197 -23.98 -3.77 -7.96
C HIS A 197 -22.79 -3.15 -8.72
N ILE A 198 -21.79 -3.95 -9.11
CA ILE A 198 -20.51 -3.47 -9.66
C ILE A 198 -20.68 -2.62 -10.92
N SER A 199 -21.68 -2.94 -11.74
CA SER A 199 -22.04 -2.23 -12.98
C SER A 199 -22.84 -0.94 -12.77
N GLU A 200 -23.33 -0.70 -11.54
CA GLU A 200 -24.23 0.39 -11.23
C GLU A 200 -23.52 1.54 -10.51
N ALA A 201 -24.20 2.67 -10.32
CA ALA A 201 -23.75 3.70 -9.42
C ALA A 201 -23.94 3.22 -7.96
N ILE A 202 -22.83 3.20 -7.19
CA ILE A 202 -22.84 2.77 -5.78
C ILE A 202 -22.65 3.98 -4.88
N PRO A 203 -23.73 4.57 -4.34
CA PRO A 203 -23.64 5.69 -3.41
C PRO A 203 -23.03 5.27 -2.07
N LEU A 204 -22.30 6.18 -1.45
CA LEU A 204 -21.74 5.98 -0.10
C LEU A 204 -22.83 5.66 0.94
N ALA A 205 -24.02 6.20 0.74
CA ALA A 205 -25.16 5.98 1.63
C ALA A 205 -25.56 4.49 1.68
N ASP A 206 -25.56 3.83 0.53
CA ASP A 206 -25.97 2.42 0.41
C ASP A 206 -24.93 1.50 1.06
N LEU A 207 -23.64 1.79 0.88
CA LEU A 207 -22.57 1.07 1.57
C LEU A 207 -22.66 1.23 3.09
N ALA A 208 -22.95 2.45 3.55
CA ALA A 208 -23.13 2.72 4.97
C ALA A 208 -24.36 1.98 5.53
N ALA A 209 -25.47 1.96 4.79
CA ALA A 209 -26.66 1.18 5.11
C ALA A 209 -26.39 -0.32 5.15
N ALA A 210 -25.69 -0.87 4.17
CA ALA A 210 -25.25 -2.27 4.14
C ALA A 210 -24.41 -2.63 5.37
N ALA A 211 -23.58 -1.69 5.85
CA ALA A 211 -22.80 -1.87 7.09
C ALA A 211 -23.62 -1.60 8.37
N GLY A 212 -24.84 -1.07 8.30
CA GLY A 212 -25.64 -0.63 9.46
C GLY A 212 -25.01 0.52 10.23
N LEU A 213 -24.44 1.51 9.51
CA LEU A 213 -23.71 2.66 10.07
C LEU A 213 -24.13 3.97 9.41
N SER A 214 -23.90 5.11 10.10
CA SER A 214 -23.94 6.41 9.45
C SER A 214 -22.78 6.55 8.45
N ARG A 215 -22.93 7.41 7.43
CA ARG A 215 -21.88 7.65 6.40
C ARG A 215 -20.53 8.02 7.00
N THR A 216 -20.52 8.86 8.04
CA THR A 216 -19.28 9.30 8.71
C THR A 216 -18.58 8.14 9.42
N HIS A 217 -19.31 7.38 10.24
CA HIS A 217 -18.77 6.22 10.95
C HIS A 217 -18.33 5.12 10.00
N PHE A 218 -19.14 4.85 8.95
CA PHE A 218 -18.78 3.89 7.91
C PHE A 218 -17.46 4.26 7.24
N THR A 219 -17.32 5.48 6.72
CA THR A 219 -16.11 5.91 6.02
C THR A 219 -14.86 5.75 6.88
N ALA A 220 -14.92 6.15 8.15
CA ALA A 220 -13.80 6.04 9.07
C ALA A 220 -13.45 4.57 9.36
N GLN A 221 -14.44 3.73 9.73
CA GLN A 221 -14.24 2.33 10.06
C GLN A 221 -13.83 1.50 8.83
N PHE A 222 -14.40 1.79 7.64
CA PHE A 222 -14.08 1.13 6.39
C PHE A 222 -12.63 1.39 5.98
N ARG A 223 -12.20 2.67 6.06
CA ARG A 223 -10.81 3.03 5.77
C ARG A 223 -9.82 2.34 6.70
N LEU A 224 -10.16 2.18 7.99
CA LEU A 224 -9.33 1.43 8.93
C LEU A 224 -9.26 -0.07 8.62
N ALA A 225 -10.35 -0.64 8.09
CA ALA A 225 -10.43 -2.06 7.77
C ALA A 225 -9.74 -2.40 6.44
N THR A 226 -9.78 -1.47 5.44
CA THR A 226 -9.34 -1.73 4.06
C THR A 226 -8.10 -0.93 3.63
N GLY A 227 -7.71 0.08 4.42
CA GLY A 227 -6.61 0.99 4.07
C GLY A 227 -6.96 2.06 3.03
N CYS A 228 -8.14 2.00 2.40
CA CYS A 228 -8.54 2.93 1.34
C CYS A 228 -9.96 3.50 1.57
N ARG A 229 -10.30 4.55 0.81
CA ARG A 229 -11.64 5.12 0.84
C ARG A 229 -12.64 4.20 0.11
N PRO A 230 -13.94 4.21 0.49
CA PRO A 230 -14.95 3.38 -0.17
C PRO A 230 -14.97 3.53 -1.70
N HIS A 231 -14.88 4.74 -2.21
CA HIS A 231 -14.85 5.00 -3.66
C HIS A 231 -13.62 4.38 -4.34
N ASP A 232 -12.44 4.53 -3.75
CA ASP A 232 -11.21 3.93 -4.29
C ASP A 232 -11.30 2.39 -4.28
N TYR A 233 -11.92 1.81 -3.23
CA TYR A 233 -12.17 0.37 -3.15
C TYR A 233 -13.09 -0.11 -4.27
N ILE A 234 -14.20 0.60 -4.56
CA ILE A 234 -15.08 0.28 -5.69
C ILE A 234 -14.31 0.30 -7.00
N LEU A 235 -13.47 1.33 -7.24
CA LEU A 235 -12.66 1.38 -8.45
C LEU A 235 -11.72 0.19 -8.57
N LEU A 236 -11.10 -0.26 -7.48
CA LEU A 236 -10.26 -1.45 -7.46
C LEU A 236 -11.05 -2.71 -7.84
N GLN A 237 -12.24 -2.92 -7.24
CA GLN A 237 -13.10 -4.05 -7.56
C GLN A 237 -13.54 -4.04 -9.03
N ARG A 238 -13.89 -2.86 -9.57
CA ARG A 238 -14.22 -2.69 -10.98
C ARG A 238 -13.06 -3.06 -11.91
N ILE A 239 -11.84 -2.65 -11.57
CA ILE A 239 -10.65 -3.01 -12.36
C ILE A 239 -10.36 -4.50 -12.26
N ASP A 240 -10.50 -5.13 -11.10
CA ASP A 240 -10.32 -6.57 -10.96
C ASP A 240 -11.40 -7.36 -11.72
N ALA A 241 -12.65 -6.89 -11.75
CA ALA A 241 -13.70 -7.45 -12.61
C ALA A 241 -13.38 -7.26 -14.10
N ALA A 242 -12.92 -6.07 -14.49
CA ALA A 242 -12.51 -5.78 -15.87
C ALA A 242 -11.39 -6.69 -16.35
N LYS A 243 -10.38 -6.97 -15.51
CA LYS A 243 -9.29 -7.89 -15.83
C LYS A 243 -9.81 -9.29 -16.19
N ARG A 244 -10.78 -9.80 -15.44
CA ARG A 244 -11.43 -11.09 -15.75
C ARG A 244 -12.12 -11.03 -17.11
N LEU A 245 -12.97 -10.02 -17.36
CA LEU A 245 -13.65 -9.86 -18.64
C LEU A 245 -12.69 -9.70 -19.82
N LEU A 246 -11.59 -8.97 -19.65
CA LEU A 246 -10.56 -8.78 -20.66
C LEU A 246 -9.89 -10.10 -21.10
N ILE A 247 -9.74 -11.07 -20.20
CA ILE A 247 -9.13 -12.38 -20.48
C ILE A 247 -10.16 -13.39 -20.98
N ASP A 248 -11.34 -13.41 -20.33
CA ASP A 248 -12.29 -14.51 -20.47
C ASP A 248 -13.32 -14.27 -21.60
N THR A 249 -13.37 -13.03 -22.14
CA THR A 249 -14.34 -12.67 -23.18
C THR A 249 -13.70 -11.90 -24.33
N PRO A 250 -14.28 -11.96 -25.55
CA PRO A 250 -13.86 -11.15 -26.69
C PRO A 250 -14.47 -9.74 -26.69
N LEU A 251 -15.11 -9.28 -25.60
CA LEU A 251 -15.79 -7.99 -25.53
C LEU A 251 -14.87 -6.83 -25.92
N GLU A 252 -15.42 -5.84 -26.61
CA GLU A 252 -14.72 -4.59 -26.88
C GLU A 252 -14.46 -3.81 -25.59
N LEU A 253 -13.44 -2.93 -25.60
CA LEU A 253 -13.05 -2.18 -24.39
C LEU A 253 -14.17 -1.28 -23.86
N VAL A 254 -15.04 -0.80 -24.73
CA VAL A 254 -16.22 0.00 -24.35
C VAL A 254 -17.22 -0.85 -23.59
N ASP A 255 -17.48 -2.07 -24.05
CA ASP A 255 -18.42 -3.00 -23.41
C ASP A 255 -17.91 -3.48 -22.07
N VAL A 256 -16.61 -3.80 -21.98
CA VAL A 256 -15.94 -4.11 -20.70
C VAL A 256 -16.09 -2.94 -19.72
N ALA A 257 -15.86 -1.70 -20.18
CA ALA A 257 -16.00 -0.52 -19.32
C ALA A 257 -17.42 -0.38 -18.76
N LEU A 258 -18.42 -0.51 -19.63
CA LEU A 258 -19.84 -0.44 -19.25
C LEU A 258 -20.23 -1.58 -18.29
N ALA A 259 -19.82 -2.81 -18.60
CA ALA A 259 -20.11 -3.99 -17.78
C ALA A 259 -19.58 -3.90 -16.34
N VAL A 260 -18.49 -3.15 -16.14
CA VAL A 260 -17.93 -2.94 -14.79
C VAL A 260 -18.28 -1.55 -14.21
N GLY A 261 -19.25 -0.84 -14.77
CA GLY A 261 -19.84 0.37 -14.18
C GLY A 261 -19.11 1.68 -14.47
N PHE A 262 -18.24 1.74 -15.50
CA PHE A 262 -17.73 3.00 -16.01
C PHE A 262 -18.67 3.54 -17.09
N GLN A 263 -18.95 4.84 -17.06
CA GLN A 263 -19.86 5.49 -18.01
C GLN A 263 -19.16 5.89 -19.33
N ALA A 264 -17.81 5.86 -19.35
CA ALA A 264 -17.05 6.20 -20.54
C ALA A 264 -15.76 5.36 -20.57
N GLN A 265 -15.43 4.83 -21.76
CA GLN A 265 -14.20 4.07 -22.00
C GLN A 265 -12.93 4.88 -21.69
N ALA A 266 -12.94 6.19 -21.96
CA ALA A 266 -11.79 7.06 -21.68
C ALA A 266 -11.48 7.13 -20.18
N HIS A 267 -12.52 7.26 -19.33
CA HIS A 267 -12.37 7.24 -17.89
C HIS A 267 -11.88 5.87 -17.39
N PHE A 268 -12.48 4.78 -17.90
CA PHE A 268 -12.02 3.41 -17.62
C PHE A 268 -10.54 3.23 -17.94
N SER A 269 -10.10 3.62 -19.16
CA SER A 269 -8.72 3.46 -19.61
C SER A 269 -7.74 4.25 -18.74
N THR A 270 -8.11 5.46 -18.32
CA THR A 270 -7.31 6.31 -17.45
C THR A 270 -7.17 5.68 -16.05
N VAL A 271 -8.27 5.20 -15.46
CA VAL A 271 -8.26 4.55 -14.14
C VAL A 271 -7.50 3.24 -14.21
N PHE A 272 -7.73 2.43 -15.25
CA PHE A 272 -7.04 1.16 -15.45
C PHE A 272 -5.53 1.38 -15.55
N LYS A 273 -5.06 2.32 -16.41
CA LYS A 273 -3.64 2.65 -16.53
C LYS A 273 -3.04 3.14 -15.22
N ARG A 274 -3.77 3.97 -14.45
CA ARG A 274 -3.32 4.45 -13.14
C ARG A 274 -3.15 3.32 -12.12
N LEU A 275 -4.04 2.32 -12.12
CA LEU A 275 -4.06 1.25 -11.12
C LEU A 275 -3.25 0.01 -11.52
N VAL A 276 -3.09 -0.23 -12.83
CA VAL A 276 -2.42 -1.42 -13.38
C VAL A 276 -1.04 -1.10 -13.95
N GLY A 277 -0.80 0.17 -14.29
CA GLY A 277 0.47 0.65 -14.88
C GLY A 277 0.44 0.77 -16.39
N GLU A 278 -0.47 0.09 -17.07
CA GLU A 278 -0.60 0.07 -18.52
C GLU A 278 -2.05 0.15 -19.01
N THR A 279 -2.26 0.37 -20.32
CA THR A 279 -3.60 0.49 -20.89
C THR A 279 -4.31 -0.88 -20.95
N PRO A 280 -5.68 -0.90 -20.86
CA PRO A 280 -6.44 -2.16 -20.90
C PRO A 280 -6.15 -3.02 -22.13
N GLY A 281 -6.01 -2.38 -23.31
CA GLY A 281 -5.75 -3.10 -24.56
C GLY A 281 -4.33 -3.69 -24.64
N ARG A 282 -3.33 -3.00 -24.06
CA ARG A 282 -1.98 -3.53 -23.96
C ARG A 282 -1.95 -4.70 -22.98
N TRP A 283 -2.50 -4.52 -21.81
CA TRP A 283 -2.60 -5.56 -20.77
C TRP A 283 -3.29 -6.82 -21.28
N ARG A 284 -4.44 -6.70 -22.02
CA ARG A 284 -5.13 -7.84 -22.64
C ARG A 284 -4.20 -8.62 -23.57
N ARG A 285 -3.48 -7.93 -24.45
CA ARG A 285 -2.59 -8.58 -25.42
C ARG A 285 -1.44 -9.35 -24.73
N GLU A 286 -0.86 -8.76 -23.72
CA GLU A 286 0.22 -9.37 -22.94
C GLU A 286 -0.27 -10.62 -22.21
N GLN A 287 -1.42 -10.54 -21.51
CA GLN A 287 -1.99 -11.68 -20.79
C GLN A 287 -2.40 -12.84 -21.71
N LEU A 288 -2.95 -12.56 -22.89
CA LEU A 288 -3.32 -13.57 -23.85
C LEU A 288 -2.08 -14.21 -24.51
N ALA A 289 -0.99 -13.49 -24.70
CA ALA A 289 0.27 -14.03 -25.22
C ALA A 289 0.97 -14.95 -24.20
N GLU A 290 0.85 -14.69 -22.90
CA GLU A 290 1.45 -15.50 -21.82
C GLU A 290 0.65 -16.77 -21.47
N ARG A 291 -0.62 -16.83 -21.81
CA ARG A 291 -1.53 -17.94 -21.43
C ARG A 291 -1.04 -19.33 -21.92
N PRO A 292 -0.58 -19.50 -23.16
CA PRO A 292 -0.08 -20.79 -23.64
C PRO A 292 1.17 -21.28 -22.91
N GLN A 293 2.05 -20.36 -22.49
CA GLN A 293 3.29 -20.69 -21.79
C GLN A 293 3.01 -21.20 -20.37
N ARG A 294 2.09 -20.55 -19.64
CA ARG A 294 1.69 -20.96 -18.28
C ARG A 294 0.98 -22.32 -18.24
N GLU A 295 0.15 -22.63 -19.25
CA GLU A 295 -0.50 -23.94 -19.36
C GLU A 295 0.51 -25.07 -19.70
N GLY A 296 1.53 -24.78 -20.50
CA GLY A 296 2.63 -25.69 -20.81
C GLY A 296 3.48 -26.03 -19.58
N GLU A 297 3.86 -25.02 -18.79
CA GLU A 297 4.62 -25.20 -17.54
C GLU A 297 3.83 -25.92 -16.44
N ALA A 298 2.52 -25.62 -16.32
CA ALA A 298 1.66 -26.30 -15.36
C ALA A 298 1.46 -27.80 -15.72
N ARG A 299 1.44 -28.14 -17.01
CA ARG A 299 1.44 -29.55 -17.49
C ARG A 299 2.74 -30.24 -17.17
N LEU A 300 3.89 -29.62 -17.41
CA LEU A 300 5.20 -30.21 -17.11
C LEU A 300 5.40 -30.49 -15.62
N ARG A 301 4.88 -29.63 -14.72
CA ARG A 301 4.94 -29.83 -13.27
C ARG A 301 4.00 -30.91 -12.73
N ARG A 302 3.00 -31.37 -13.51
CA ARG A 302 2.10 -32.46 -13.11
C ARG A 302 2.57 -33.85 -13.52
N TYR A 303 3.49 -33.95 -14.46
CA TYR A 303 3.96 -35.21 -15.05
C TYR A 303 5.47 -35.42 -14.94
N GLY A 304 6.23 -34.57 -14.28
CA GLY A 304 7.60 -34.73 -13.82
C GLY A 304 7.67 -34.85 -12.32
#